data_a7b0b5bbba129dfa2accecfde1fec131
#
_entry.id   a7b0b5bbba129dfa2accecfde1fec131
#
_cell.length_a   1.000
_cell.length_b   1.000
_cell.length_c   1.000
_cell.angle_alpha   90.00
_cell.angle_beta   90.00
_cell.angle_gamma   90.00
#
_symmetry.space_group_name_H-M   'P 1'
#
loop_
_entity.id
_entity.type
_entity.pdbx_description
1 polymer ?
#
loop_
_entity_poly.entity_id
_entity_poly.type
_entity_poly.pdbx_seq_one_letter_code
_entity_poly.pdbx_strand_id
1 'polypeptide(L)'
;MRPLLFAFCVMFAFGGLSAQQTAWQPSGHSQVPIWPGAVPDAQPVAGPEDTGTVKDPLVAGRPWVEVGKVSRPTMTVYSPTGKNTGAAVVVFPGGGYSVLAIDLEGTEVCDWLTSRGIT
;
A
#
# COMPACT_ATOMS: atom_id res chain seq x y z
N MET A 1 -51.32 -41.82 -0.92
CA MET A 1 -49.92 -41.65 -0.42
C MET A 1 -49.18 -40.70 -1.36
N ARG A 2 -48.91 -39.47 -0.91
CA ARG A 2 -48.20 -38.47 -1.72
C ARG A 2 -46.76 -38.37 -1.17
N PRO A 3 -45.71 -38.49 -2.00
CA PRO A 3 -44.34 -38.29 -1.52
C PRO A 3 -44.04 -36.80 -1.36
N LEU A 4 -43.53 -36.42 -0.17
CA LEU A 4 -42.94 -35.12 0.10
C LEU A 4 -41.54 -35.07 -0.53
N LEU A 5 -41.35 -34.20 -1.52
CA LEU A 5 -40.00 -33.83 -1.99
C LEU A 5 -39.42 -32.82 -1.02
N PHE A 6 -38.38 -33.22 -0.31
CA PHE A 6 -37.50 -32.27 0.42
C PHE A 6 -36.50 -31.64 -0.55
N ALA A 7 -36.71 -30.38 -0.89
CA ALA A 7 -35.72 -29.62 -1.62
C ALA A 7 -34.59 -29.18 -0.65
N PHE A 8 -33.41 -29.77 -0.82
CA PHE A 8 -32.21 -29.40 -0.08
C PHE A 8 -31.59 -28.16 -0.73
N CYS A 9 -31.84 -26.97 -0.15
CA CYS A 9 -31.24 -25.72 -0.59
C CYS A 9 -29.80 -25.67 -0.08
N VAL A 10 -28.79 -25.95 -0.92
CA VAL A 10 -27.38 -25.76 -0.61
C VAL A 10 -27.06 -24.28 -0.78
N MET A 11 -26.98 -23.57 0.32
CA MET A 11 -26.44 -22.19 0.31
C MET A 11 -24.94 -22.26 0.15
N PHE A 12 -24.44 -21.90 -1.03
CA PHE A 12 -23.05 -21.57 -1.23
C PHE A 12 -22.77 -20.20 -0.60
N ALA A 13 -22.15 -20.18 0.57
CA ALA A 13 -21.56 -18.97 1.12
C ALA A 13 -20.34 -18.59 0.28
N PHE A 14 -20.50 -17.64 -0.64
CA PHE A 14 -19.36 -16.96 -1.24
C PHE A 14 -18.70 -16.12 -0.14
N GLY A 15 -17.67 -16.66 0.47
CA GLY A 15 -16.75 -15.89 1.29
C GLY A 15 -16.07 -14.86 0.40
N GLY A 16 -16.58 -13.63 0.40
CA GLY A 16 -15.91 -12.51 -0.25
C GLY A 16 -14.53 -12.33 0.38
N LEU A 17 -13.45 -12.55 -0.39
CA LEU A 17 -12.14 -12.03 -0.04
C LEU A 17 -12.28 -10.50 -0.04
N SER A 18 -12.46 -9.92 1.14
CA SER A 18 -12.28 -8.49 1.32
C SER A 18 -10.81 -8.19 1.05
N ALA A 19 -10.52 -7.65 -0.12
CA ALA A 19 -9.22 -7.04 -0.38
C ALA A 19 -9.07 -5.91 0.65
N GLN A 20 -8.21 -6.09 1.64
CA GLN A 20 -7.85 -5.03 2.56
C GLN A 20 -7.19 -3.93 1.73
N GLN A 21 -7.90 -2.81 1.59
CA GLN A 21 -7.31 -1.61 1.01
C GLN A 21 -6.21 -1.13 1.93
N THR A 22 -5.07 -0.77 1.34
CA THR A 22 -4.01 -0.07 2.05
C THR A 22 -4.54 1.30 2.47
N ALA A 23 -4.19 1.75 3.69
CA ALA A 23 -4.67 3.03 4.22
C ALA A 23 -4.16 4.23 3.39
N TRP A 24 -3.03 4.07 2.74
CA TRP A 24 -2.43 5.10 1.90
C TRP A 24 -2.35 4.65 0.44
N GLN A 25 -2.86 5.52 -0.45
CA GLN A 25 -2.78 5.31 -1.91
C GLN A 25 -2.36 6.62 -2.58
N PRO A 26 -1.26 6.62 -3.33
CA PRO A 26 -0.84 7.80 -4.07
C PRO A 26 -1.83 8.07 -5.22
N SER A 27 -2.26 9.32 -5.33
CA SER A 27 -3.18 9.74 -6.38
C SER A 27 -2.59 9.52 -7.78
N GLY A 28 -3.37 8.89 -8.66
CA GLY A 28 -2.95 8.65 -10.05
C GLY A 28 -1.96 7.50 -10.26
N HIS A 29 -1.62 6.76 -9.22
CA HIS A 29 -0.70 5.63 -9.32
C HIS A 29 -1.33 4.33 -8.85
N SER A 30 -0.91 3.22 -9.45
CA SER A 30 -1.34 1.88 -9.06
C SER A 30 -0.38 1.27 -8.07
N GLN A 31 -0.92 0.69 -7.02
CA GLN A 31 -0.16 -0.12 -6.06
C GLN A 31 -0.27 -1.60 -6.42
N VAL A 32 0.84 -2.29 -6.34
CA VAL A 32 0.91 -3.74 -6.52
C VAL A 32 1.46 -4.38 -5.25
N PRO A 33 0.90 -5.50 -4.78
CA PRO A 33 1.47 -6.25 -3.67
C PRO A 33 2.89 -6.70 -4.00
N ILE A 34 3.82 -6.60 -3.03
CA ILE A 34 5.18 -7.10 -3.20
C ILE A 34 5.20 -8.63 -3.27
N TRP A 35 4.28 -9.28 -2.53
CA TRP A 35 4.08 -10.73 -2.58
C TRP A 35 2.73 -11.06 -3.21
N PRO A 36 2.68 -12.00 -4.16
CA PRO A 36 1.43 -12.40 -4.81
C PRO A 36 0.48 -13.17 -3.88
N GLY A 37 0.99 -13.65 -2.75
CA GLY A 37 0.24 -14.41 -1.74
C GLY A 37 0.48 -13.87 -0.33
N ALA A 38 0.57 -14.77 0.62
CA ALA A 38 0.89 -14.41 2.00
C ALA A 38 2.28 -13.80 2.11
N VAL A 39 2.42 -12.80 2.98
CA VAL A 39 3.72 -12.20 3.30
C VAL A 39 4.56 -13.24 4.05
N PRO A 40 5.80 -13.56 3.60
CA PRO A 40 6.68 -14.47 4.32
C PRO A 40 6.97 -13.96 5.73
N ASP A 41 6.98 -14.86 6.70
CA ASP A 41 7.31 -14.56 8.10
C ASP A 41 6.54 -13.37 8.70
N ALA A 42 5.31 -13.14 8.21
CA ALA A 42 4.47 -12.04 8.65
C ALA A 42 4.28 -12.07 10.17
N GLN A 43 4.62 -10.95 10.81
CA GLN A 43 4.37 -10.77 12.24
C GLN A 43 2.96 -10.19 12.46
N PRO A 44 2.28 -10.58 13.54
CA PRO A 44 1.00 -9.98 13.88
C PRO A 44 1.14 -8.47 14.08
N VAL A 45 0.29 -7.70 13.42
CA VAL A 45 0.21 -6.24 13.58
C VAL A 45 -1.10 -5.91 14.27
N ALA A 46 -1.04 -5.11 15.32
CA ALA A 46 -2.23 -4.73 16.09
C ALA A 46 -3.03 -3.64 15.35
N GLY A 47 -4.22 -3.99 14.90
CA GLY A 47 -5.14 -3.08 14.22
C GLY A 47 -4.88 -2.94 12.72
N PRO A 48 -5.71 -2.15 12.03
CA PRO A 48 -5.57 -1.89 10.60
C PRO A 48 -4.37 -0.99 10.31
N GLU A 49 -3.89 -1.03 9.06
CA GLU A 49 -2.97 -0.04 8.52
C GLU A 49 -3.58 1.36 8.68
N ASP A 50 -2.76 2.32 9.07
CA ASP A 50 -3.19 3.70 9.27
C ASP A 50 -2.25 4.69 8.59
N THR A 51 -2.74 5.92 8.40
CA THR A 51 -1.97 7.04 7.90
C THR A 51 -2.28 8.27 8.73
N GLY A 52 -1.26 9.08 8.99
CA GLY A 52 -1.37 10.26 9.81
C GLY A 52 -0.50 11.41 9.31
N THR A 53 -0.84 12.62 9.74
CA THR A 53 0.03 13.79 9.54
C THR A 53 0.73 14.13 10.84
N VAL A 54 2.03 14.00 10.84
CA VAL A 54 2.90 14.36 11.98
C VAL A 54 3.19 15.85 11.93
N LYS A 55 2.81 16.55 12.99
CA LYS A 55 3.00 18.01 13.13
C LYS A 55 4.07 18.37 14.16
N ASP A 56 4.55 17.39 14.89
CA ASP A 56 5.60 17.52 15.89
C ASP A 56 6.33 16.18 16.07
N PRO A 57 7.65 16.09 15.85
CA PRO A 57 8.50 17.16 15.34
C PRO A 57 8.29 17.47 13.85
N LEU A 58 8.46 18.71 13.46
CA LEU A 58 8.52 19.11 12.06
C LEU A 58 9.85 18.68 11.42
N VAL A 59 9.81 18.31 10.14
CA VAL A 59 11.03 18.09 9.35
C VAL A 59 11.22 19.25 8.36
N ALA A 60 12.34 19.90 8.42
CA ALA A 60 12.62 21.13 7.67
C ALA A 60 11.50 22.19 7.79
N GLY A 61 10.90 22.31 8.99
CA GLY A 61 9.80 23.24 9.27
C GLY A 61 8.45 22.82 8.70
N ARG A 62 8.30 21.61 8.19
CA ARG A 62 7.04 21.10 7.59
C ARG A 62 6.50 19.90 8.36
N PRO A 63 5.16 19.77 8.46
CA PRO A 63 4.53 18.49 8.78
C PRO A 63 4.86 17.46 7.71
N TRP A 64 4.74 16.20 8.06
CA TRP A 64 4.97 15.08 7.15
C TRP A 64 3.92 13.99 7.33
N VAL A 65 3.81 13.09 6.35
CA VAL A 65 2.82 12.01 6.36
C VAL A 65 3.50 10.70 6.71
N GLU A 66 2.91 10.00 7.68
CA GLU A 66 3.32 8.66 8.04
C GLU A 66 2.30 7.60 7.61
N VAL A 67 2.81 6.40 7.33
CA VAL A 67 2.02 5.19 7.19
C VAL A 67 2.51 4.18 8.22
N GLY A 68 1.60 3.70 9.05
CA GLY A 68 1.88 2.75 10.12
C GLY A 68 1.16 1.42 9.94
N LYS A 69 1.58 0.41 10.72
CA LYS A 69 0.95 -0.91 10.80
C LYS A 69 0.78 -1.61 9.46
N VAL A 70 1.74 -1.47 8.56
CA VAL A 70 1.71 -2.11 7.25
C VAL A 70 1.76 -3.62 7.40
N SER A 71 0.66 -4.29 7.05
CA SER A 71 0.53 -5.75 7.11
C SER A 71 0.58 -6.41 5.73
N ARG A 72 0.34 -5.64 4.67
CA ARG A 72 0.43 -6.06 3.27
C ARG A 72 1.26 -5.08 2.47
N PRO A 73 2.58 -5.24 2.45
CA PRO A 73 3.49 -4.33 1.74
C PRO A 73 3.18 -4.26 0.25
N THR A 74 3.14 -3.05 -0.26
CA THR A 74 2.88 -2.74 -1.67
C THR A 74 4.02 -1.93 -2.27
N MET A 75 4.14 -1.99 -3.57
CA MET A 75 5.02 -1.15 -4.37
C MET A 75 4.18 -0.26 -5.29
N THR A 76 4.56 0.99 -5.43
CA THR A 76 3.95 1.93 -6.36
C THR A 76 4.94 2.28 -7.45
N VAL A 77 4.51 2.23 -8.71
CA VAL A 77 5.35 2.60 -9.84
C VAL A 77 5.08 4.05 -10.24
N TYR A 78 6.13 4.86 -10.24
CA TYR A 78 6.16 6.22 -10.72
C TYR A 78 6.92 6.26 -12.04
N SER A 79 6.24 6.61 -13.13
CA SER A 79 6.85 6.70 -14.45
C SER A 79 6.95 8.14 -14.92
N PRO A 80 8.06 8.54 -15.56
CA PRO A 80 8.19 9.88 -16.10
C PRO A 80 7.17 10.11 -17.24
N THR A 81 6.58 11.29 -17.29
CA THR A 81 5.60 11.68 -18.34
C THR A 81 6.26 12.18 -19.62
N GLY A 82 7.57 12.44 -19.60
CA GLY A 82 8.35 12.95 -20.73
C GLY A 82 9.44 11.98 -21.18
N LYS A 83 10.65 12.49 -21.39
CA LYS A 83 11.80 11.69 -21.77
C LYS A 83 12.12 10.68 -20.67
N ASN A 84 12.16 9.41 -21.03
CA ASN A 84 12.57 8.33 -20.16
C ASN A 84 14.01 7.93 -20.46
N THR A 85 14.86 7.87 -19.44
CA THR A 85 16.28 7.48 -19.58
C THR A 85 16.47 5.97 -19.66
N GLY A 86 15.44 5.19 -19.32
CA GLY A 86 15.53 3.73 -19.14
C GLY A 86 16.10 3.30 -17.79
N ALA A 87 16.52 4.24 -16.95
CA ALA A 87 16.95 3.93 -15.58
C ALA A 87 15.76 3.82 -14.64
N ALA A 88 15.89 2.96 -13.64
CA ALA A 88 14.92 2.82 -12.55
C ALA A 88 15.62 2.84 -11.18
N VAL A 89 14.93 3.36 -10.17
CA VAL A 89 15.38 3.40 -8.79
C VAL A 89 14.28 2.84 -7.90
N VAL A 90 14.64 1.99 -6.95
CA VAL A 90 13.72 1.52 -5.92
C VAL A 90 13.94 2.36 -4.67
N VAL A 91 12.87 2.99 -4.18
CA VAL A 91 12.89 3.85 -3.00
C VAL A 91 12.25 3.12 -1.82
N PHE A 92 12.94 3.06 -0.71
CA PHE A 92 12.45 2.51 0.55
C PHE A 92 12.36 3.65 1.58
N PRO A 93 11.16 4.19 1.84
CA PRO A 93 11.00 5.22 2.86
C PRO A 93 11.46 4.73 4.23
N GLY A 94 12.17 5.57 4.97
CA GLY A 94 12.53 5.31 6.35
C GLY A 94 11.40 5.63 7.32
N GLY A 95 11.70 5.61 8.61
CA GLY A 95 10.73 5.89 9.69
C GLY A 95 11.05 5.12 10.97
N GLY A 96 12.32 4.77 11.18
CA GLY A 96 12.81 4.14 12.41
C GLY A 96 12.20 2.79 12.72
N TYR A 97 11.82 2.01 11.70
CA TYR A 97 11.13 0.72 11.81
C TYR A 97 9.75 0.77 12.49
N SER A 98 9.23 1.96 12.76
CA SER A 98 7.92 2.13 13.40
C SER A 98 6.83 2.55 12.40
N VAL A 99 7.19 3.40 11.46
CA VAL A 99 6.32 3.96 10.41
C VAL A 99 7.11 4.11 9.12
N LEU A 100 6.45 4.57 8.06
CA LEU A 100 7.10 5.03 6.82
C LEU A 100 6.84 6.54 6.69
N ALA A 101 7.89 7.35 6.54
CA ALA A 101 7.80 8.78 6.20
C ALA A 101 7.47 8.90 4.70
N ILE A 102 6.22 8.59 4.35
CA ILE A 102 5.83 8.23 2.98
C ILE A 102 5.90 9.39 2.00
N ASP A 103 5.69 10.62 2.44
CA ASP A 103 5.83 11.80 1.58
C ASP A 103 7.30 12.22 1.43
N LEU A 104 7.99 12.52 2.53
CA LEU A 104 9.33 13.10 2.52
C LEU A 104 10.37 12.15 1.91
N GLU A 105 10.31 10.88 2.26
CA GLU A 105 11.30 9.87 1.85
C GLU A 105 10.78 8.92 0.77
N GLY A 106 9.54 9.09 0.35
CA GLY A 106 8.86 8.30 -0.67
C GLY A 106 8.43 9.13 -1.86
N THR A 107 7.22 9.72 -1.80
CA THR A 107 6.62 10.36 -2.98
C THR A 107 7.41 11.55 -3.50
N GLU A 108 7.94 12.41 -2.63
CA GLU A 108 8.74 13.57 -3.05
C GLU A 108 10.03 13.12 -3.77
N VAL A 109 10.64 12.04 -3.31
CA VAL A 109 11.82 11.45 -3.99
C VAL A 109 11.43 10.88 -5.35
N CYS A 110 10.30 10.17 -5.43
CA CYS A 110 9.79 9.64 -6.68
C CYS A 110 9.46 10.75 -7.69
N ASP A 111 8.82 11.83 -7.26
CA ASP A 111 8.51 13.00 -8.10
C ASP A 111 9.78 13.66 -8.63
N TRP A 112 10.80 13.79 -7.78
CA TRP A 112 12.08 14.30 -8.20
C TRP A 112 12.76 13.40 -9.25
N LEU A 113 12.77 12.08 -9.04
CA LEU A 113 13.34 11.11 -9.98
C LEU A 113 12.62 11.13 -11.33
N THR A 114 11.28 11.11 -11.32
CA THR A 114 10.49 11.13 -12.56
C THR A 114 10.67 12.44 -13.33
N SER A 115 10.87 13.57 -12.65
CA SER A 115 11.20 14.83 -13.29
C SER A 115 12.55 14.78 -14.05
N ARG A 116 13.42 13.84 -13.74
CA ARG A 116 14.70 13.57 -14.41
C ARG A 116 14.65 12.44 -15.43
N GLY A 117 13.45 11.89 -15.67
CA GLY A 117 13.25 10.79 -16.61
C GLY A 117 13.66 9.42 -16.06
N ILE A 118 13.65 9.24 -14.76
CA ILE A 118 13.97 8.00 -14.04
C ILE A 118 12.66 7.43 -13.49
N THR A 119 12.46 6.12 -13.68
CA THR A 119 11.31 5.39 -13.13
C THR A 119 11.57 4.94 -11.71
#